data_d3171e383f6f724620bbd6db1e6c760b
#
_entry.id   d3171e383f6f724620bbd6db1e6c760b
#
_cell.length_a   1.000
_cell.length_b   1.000
_cell.length_c   1.000
_cell.angle_alpha   90.00
_cell.angle_beta   90.00
_cell.angle_gamma   90.00
#
_symmetry.space_group_name_H-M   'P 1'
#
loop_
_entity.id
_entity.type
_entity.pdbx_description
1 polymer ?
#
loop_
_entity_poly.entity_id
_entity_poly.type
_entity_poly.pdbx_seq_one_letter_code
_entity_poly.pdbx_strand_id
1 'polypeptide(L)'
;HSEYSMALATDETKDAINNPPQSPEEEAGFDLIMQGWMKVPPGVRGPLVNALAEQIEPSERVDESYKILTNVRNTRFNEMEYSVPLERGAECVQEVLRTIIDEEIDVVFPLEYRYVSRDETMLSMSSGDEDHAAISIHRIASEDYRPYFNIIEPIFWKYGGRPHWGKIHSLGAAHLSELYPRFEEFRSIRQ
;
A
#
# COMPACT_ATOMS: atom_id res chain seq x y z
N HIS A 1 -13.84 7.30 -0.05
CA HIS A 1 -12.66 8.11 -0.37
C HIS A 1 -12.17 8.80 0.90
N SER A 2 -11.06 8.33 1.47
CA SER A 2 -10.34 9.09 2.49
C SER A 2 -9.23 9.87 1.78
N GLU A 3 -9.33 11.18 1.75
CA GLU A 3 -8.25 12.04 1.30
C GLU A 3 -7.34 12.35 2.50
N TYR A 4 -6.08 11.94 2.40
CA TYR A 4 -5.04 12.43 3.30
C TYR A 4 -4.38 13.63 2.64
N SER A 5 -4.63 14.83 3.13
CA SER A 5 -3.84 15.99 2.78
C SER A 5 -2.73 16.17 3.82
N MET A 6 -1.47 16.02 3.41
CA MET A 6 -0.34 16.50 4.21
C MET A 6 -0.19 18.00 3.95
N ALA A 7 -0.51 18.82 4.93
CA ALA A 7 -0.11 20.21 4.91
C ALA A 7 1.41 20.30 5.07
N LEU A 8 2.03 21.23 4.33
CA LEU A 8 3.45 21.56 4.51
C LEU A 8 3.73 21.86 6.00
N ALA A 9 4.87 21.38 6.49
CA ALA A 9 5.33 21.67 7.83
C ALA A 9 5.28 23.18 8.07
N THR A 10 4.53 23.59 9.08
CA THR A 10 4.55 24.97 9.57
C THR A 10 5.52 25.03 10.75
N ASP A 11 6.34 26.10 10.83
CA ASP A 11 7.18 26.39 12.01
C ASP A 11 6.35 26.78 13.25
N GLU A 12 5.04 26.82 13.13
CA GLU A 12 4.16 26.96 14.26
C GLU A 12 4.17 25.66 15.06
N THR A 13 4.82 25.68 16.22
CA THR A 13 4.50 24.76 17.31
C THR A 13 3.07 25.04 17.74
N LYS A 14 2.13 24.54 16.94
CA LYS A 14 0.75 24.46 17.40
C LYS A 14 0.78 23.58 18.63
N ASP A 15 0.28 24.10 19.74
CA ASP A 15 -0.08 23.27 20.88
C ASP A 15 -0.79 22.05 20.31
N ALA A 16 -0.16 20.91 20.48
CA ALA A 16 -0.58 19.67 19.85
C ALA A 16 -2.09 19.57 20.01
N ILE A 17 -2.81 19.70 18.90
CA ILE A 17 -4.25 19.43 18.92
C ILE A 17 -4.30 18.03 19.46
N ASN A 18 -4.80 17.88 20.67
CA ASN A 18 -4.74 16.68 21.47
C ASN A 18 -5.53 15.54 20.79
N ASN A 19 -5.00 15.04 19.69
CA ASN A 19 -5.27 13.70 19.27
C ASN A 19 -4.13 12.85 19.83
N PRO A 20 -4.39 12.05 20.85
CA PRO A 20 -3.38 11.12 21.34
C PRO A 20 -2.89 10.25 20.18
N PRO A 21 -1.63 9.78 20.20
CA PRO A 21 -1.21 8.72 19.29
C PRO A 21 -2.27 7.62 19.36
N GLN A 22 -2.49 6.91 18.22
CA GLN A 22 -3.41 5.77 18.24
C GLN A 22 -3.20 5.01 19.55
N SER A 23 -4.22 5.01 20.38
CA SER A 23 -4.08 4.41 21.69
C SER A 23 -3.95 2.90 21.50
N PRO A 24 -3.25 2.19 22.39
CA PRO A 24 -3.28 0.72 22.39
C PRO A 24 -4.71 0.15 22.35
N GLU A 25 -5.69 0.92 22.80
CA GLU A 25 -7.11 0.57 22.79
C GLU A 25 -7.73 0.70 21.40
N GLU A 26 -7.37 1.72 20.60
CA GLU A 26 -7.83 1.86 19.22
C GLU A 26 -7.24 0.77 18.33
N GLU A 27 -5.99 0.38 18.57
CA GLU A 27 -5.37 -0.75 17.89
C GLU A 27 -5.98 -2.08 18.28
N ALA A 28 -6.24 -2.28 19.58
CA ALA A 28 -6.96 -3.47 20.06
C ALA A 28 -8.37 -3.54 19.47
N GLY A 29 -9.02 -2.39 19.25
CA GLY A 29 -10.30 -2.27 18.56
C GLY A 29 -10.20 -2.72 17.10
N PHE A 30 -9.19 -2.27 16.37
CA PHE A 30 -8.94 -2.70 14.99
C PHE A 30 -8.63 -4.20 14.90
N ASP A 31 -7.77 -4.71 15.76
CA ASP A 31 -7.46 -6.15 15.83
C ASP A 31 -8.71 -6.99 16.13
N LEU A 32 -9.58 -6.52 17.01
CA LEU A 32 -10.84 -7.21 17.32
C LEU A 32 -11.78 -7.22 16.11
N ILE A 33 -11.88 -6.10 15.38
CA ILE A 33 -12.63 -6.00 14.13
C ILE A 33 -12.07 -6.99 13.11
N MET A 34 -10.75 -7.06 12.94
CA MET A 34 -10.10 -7.97 12.02
C MET A 34 -10.30 -9.44 12.40
N GLN A 35 -10.24 -9.78 13.69
CA GLN A 35 -10.55 -11.13 14.18
C GLN A 35 -12.03 -11.49 13.99
N GLY A 36 -12.93 -10.54 14.20
CA GLY A 36 -14.36 -10.71 13.91
C GLY A 36 -14.60 -10.91 12.43
N TRP A 37 -13.93 -10.13 11.59
CA TRP A 37 -13.97 -10.18 10.14
C TRP A 37 -13.68 -11.58 9.60
N MET A 38 -12.65 -12.24 10.12
CA MET A 38 -12.27 -13.59 9.70
C MET A 38 -13.35 -14.65 9.96
N LYS A 39 -14.30 -14.36 10.84
CA LYS A 39 -15.44 -15.24 11.13
C LYS A 39 -16.64 -14.98 10.24
N VAL A 40 -16.64 -13.89 9.48
CA VAL A 40 -17.71 -13.51 8.55
C VAL A 40 -17.51 -14.27 7.23
N PRO A 41 -18.55 -14.89 6.66
CA PRO A 41 -18.47 -15.53 5.35
C PRO A 41 -18.07 -14.53 4.24
N PRO A 42 -17.22 -14.92 3.27
CA PRO A 42 -16.69 -14.01 2.25
C PRO A 42 -17.76 -13.16 1.55
N GLY A 43 -18.85 -13.72 1.09
CA GLY A 43 -19.89 -12.98 0.36
C GLY A 43 -20.62 -11.89 1.15
N VAL A 44 -20.43 -11.80 2.47
CA VAL A 44 -21.06 -10.79 3.34
C VAL A 44 -20.07 -9.68 3.74
N ARG A 45 -18.79 -9.92 3.56
CA ARG A 45 -17.72 -9.03 4.03
C ARG A 45 -17.71 -7.67 3.32
N GLY A 46 -17.87 -7.63 2.00
CA GLY A 46 -17.85 -6.40 1.22
C GLY A 46 -18.90 -5.38 1.67
N PRO A 47 -20.20 -5.73 1.75
CA PRO A 47 -21.21 -4.83 2.28
C PRO A 47 -20.93 -4.34 3.70
N LEU A 48 -20.35 -5.19 4.57
CA LEU A 48 -20.01 -4.83 5.94
C LEU A 48 -18.87 -3.80 5.98
N VAL A 49 -17.81 -3.97 5.16
CA VAL A 49 -16.73 -2.97 5.06
C VAL A 49 -17.27 -1.63 4.61
N ASN A 50 -18.12 -1.61 3.59
CA ASN A 50 -18.70 -0.37 3.10
C ASN A 50 -19.50 0.35 4.19
N ALA A 51 -20.31 -0.38 4.93
CA ALA A 51 -21.08 0.19 6.05
C ALA A 51 -20.19 0.72 7.18
N LEU A 52 -19.07 0.06 7.48
CA LEU A 52 -18.11 0.52 8.47
C LEU A 52 -17.31 1.74 7.96
N ALA A 53 -16.92 1.75 6.68
CA ALA A 53 -16.20 2.86 6.07
C ALA A 53 -17.02 4.16 6.05
N GLU A 54 -18.34 4.06 5.90
CA GLU A 54 -19.26 5.21 5.97
C GLU A 54 -19.33 5.85 7.37
N GLN A 55 -18.92 5.14 8.41
CA GLN A 55 -18.94 5.61 9.79
C GLN A 55 -17.61 6.25 10.23
N ILE A 56 -16.60 6.27 9.36
CA ILE A 56 -15.31 6.89 9.67
C ILE A 56 -15.49 8.41 9.60
N GLU A 57 -15.37 9.05 10.75
CA GLU A 57 -15.40 10.51 10.83
C GLU A 57 -14.06 11.12 10.39
N PRO A 58 -14.09 12.28 9.73
CA PRO A 58 -12.88 13.01 9.40
C PRO A 58 -12.08 13.32 10.68
N SER A 59 -10.78 13.06 10.64
CA SER A 59 -9.89 13.38 11.75
C SER A 59 -8.70 14.21 11.26
N GLU A 60 -8.27 15.17 12.06
CA GLU A 60 -7.08 15.96 11.81
C GLU A 60 -6.11 15.77 12.96
N ARG A 61 -4.84 15.51 12.64
CA ARG A 61 -3.79 15.36 13.63
C ARG A 61 -2.56 16.17 13.23
N VAL A 62 -2.05 16.95 14.18
CA VAL A 62 -0.82 17.71 14.02
C VAL A 62 0.13 17.30 15.14
N ASP A 63 1.30 16.76 14.78
CA ASP A 63 2.33 16.35 15.72
C ASP A 63 3.68 16.34 15.00
N GLU A 64 4.76 15.97 15.66
CA GLU A 64 6.05 15.74 15.04
C GLU A 64 5.94 14.63 13.97
N SER A 65 6.60 14.84 12.83
CA SER A 65 6.45 13.98 11.65
C SER A 65 6.63 12.48 11.93
N TYR A 66 7.61 12.13 12.77
CA TYR A 66 7.85 10.73 13.12
C TYR A 66 6.71 10.11 13.93
N LYS A 67 5.96 10.90 14.72
CA LYS A 67 4.80 10.41 15.46
C LYS A 67 3.55 10.26 14.57
N ILE A 68 3.43 11.13 13.55
CA ILE A 68 2.35 11.04 12.56
C ILE A 68 2.56 9.84 11.64
N LEU A 69 3.81 9.62 11.20
CA LEU A 69 4.13 8.61 10.20
C LEU A 69 4.36 7.20 10.76
N THR A 70 4.62 7.09 12.09
CA THR A 70 4.75 5.79 12.76
C THR A 70 3.41 5.32 13.31
N ASN A 71 2.95 4.19 12.77
CA ASN A 71 1.81 3.48 13.32
C ASN A 71 2.29 2.15 13.89
N VAL A 72 1.88 1.82 15.10
CA VAL A 72 2.04 0.45 15.61
C VAL A 72 1.04 -0.42 14.87
N ARG A 73 1.48 -1.55 14.34
CA ARG A 73 0.60 -2.49 13.62
C ARG A 73 0.76 -3.88 14.22
N ASN A 74 -0.25 -4.31 14.96
CA ASN A 74 -0.28 -5.64 15.57
C ASN A 74 -0.82 -6.69 14.60
N THR A 75 -1.74 -6.30 13.72
CA THR A 75 -2.28 -7.20 12.69
C THR A 75 -1.21 -7.53 11.66
N ARG A 76 -0.91 -8.81 11.51
CA ARG A 76 0.04 -9.31 10.51
C ARG A 76 -0.65 -9.49 9.16
N PHE A 77 0.03 -9.09 8.11
CA PHE A 77 -0.45 -9.22 6.74
C PHE A 77 0.70 -9.54 5.78
N ASN A 78 0.34 -10.11 4.64
CA ASN A 78 1.18 -10.19 3.45
C ASN A 78 0.88 -8.97 2.58
N GLU A 79 1.90 -8.43 1.95
CA GLU A 79 1.78 -7.24 1.13
C GLU A 79 2.54 -7.42 -0.18
N MET A 80 1.92 -6.97 -1.25
CA MET A 80 2.54 -6.79 -2.57
C MET A 80 2.45 -5.32 -2.93
N GLU A 81 3.57 -4.73 -3.33
CA GLU A 81 3.66 -3.34 -3.73
C GLU A 81 4.47 -3.20 -5.01
N TYR A 82 3.91 -2.46 -5.96
CA TYR A 82 4.57 -2.14 -7.22
C TYR A 82 4.52 -0.64 -7.47
N SER A 83 5.61 -0.10 -8.01
CA SER A 83 5.71 1.29 -8.44
C SER A 83 5.61 1.33 -9.96
N VAL A 84 4.58 1.97 -10.49
CA VAL A 84 4.34 2.15 -11.92
C VAL A 84 4.59 3.60 -12.32
N PRO A 85 4.94 3.90 -13.58
CA PRO A 85 5.00 5.28 -14.07
C PRO A 85 3.76 6.07 -13.70
N LEU A 86 3.93 7.30 -13.20
CA LEU A 86 2.83 8.10 -12.65
C LEU A 86 1.70 8.33 -13.64
N GLU A 87 2.03 8.57 -14.90
CA GLU A 87 1.04 8.78 -15.97
C GLU A 87 0.11 7.58 -16.18
N ARG A 88 0.59 6.38 -15.83
CA ARG A 88 -0.15 5.12 -15.95
C ARG A 88 -0.79 4.66 -14.62
N GLY A 89 -0.47 5.33 -13.53
CA GLY A 89 -0.87 4.92 -12.19
C GLY A 89 -2.39 4.84 -12.00
N ALA A 90 -3.11 5.86 -12.46
CA ALA A 90 -4.57 5.89 -12.33
C ALA A 90 -5.25 4.78 -13.15
N GLU A 91 -4.75 4.50 -14.35
CA GLU A 91 -5.28 3.41 -15.19
C GLU A 91 -4.99 2.05 -14.57
N CYS A 92 -3.78 1.86 -14.07
CA CYS A 92 -3.36 0.63 -13.39
C CYS A 92 -4.25 0.33 -12.18
N VAL A 93 -4.43 1.30 -11.28
CA VAL A 93 -5.26 1.09 -10.08
C VAL A 93 -6.72 0.82 -10.42
N GLN A 94 -7.25 1.46 -11.46
CA GLN A 94 -8.61 1.18 -11.94
C GLN A 94 -8.76 -0.25 -12.48
N GLU A 95 -7.75 -0.77 -13.19
CA GLU A 95 -7.76 -2.16 -13.66
C GLU A 95 -7.67 -3.13 -12.49
N VAL A 96 -6.81 -2.87 -11.51
CA VAL A 96 -6.73 -3.67 -10.27
C VAL A 96 -8.08 -3.71 -9.57
N LEU A 97 -8.74 -2.56 -9.37
CA LEU A 97 -10.04 -2.49 -8.71
C LEU A 97 -11.15 -3.22 -9.50
N ARG A 98 -11.18 -3.08 -10.82
CA ARG A 98 -12.12 -3.82 -11.67
C ARG A 98 -11.90 -5.32 -11.56
N THR A 99 -10.65 -5.76 -11.64
CA THR A 99 -10.32 -7.20 -11.51
C THR A 99 -10.72 -7.76 -10.15
N ILE A 100 -10.53 -7.01 -9.06
CA ILE A 100 -10.98 -7.42 -7.73
C ILE A 100 -12.50 -7.63 -7.71
N ILE A 101 -13.26 -6.73 -8.37
CA ILE A 101 -14.72 -6.81 -8.43
C ILE A 101 -15.17 -7.96 -9.35
N ASP A 102 -14.60 -8.07 -10.54
CA ASP A 102 -15.01 -9.03 -11.57
C ASP A 102 -14.70 -10.48 -11.17
N GLU A 103 -13.57 -10.68 -10.48
CA GLU A 103 -13.15 -11.98 -9.95
C GLU A 103 -13.70 -12.28 -8.53
N GLU A 104 -14.57 -11.41 -8.03
CA GLU A 104 -15.18 -11.52 -6.68
C GLU A 104 -14.15 -11.75 -5.57
N ILE A 105 -12.97 -11.11 -5.68
CA ILE A 105 -11.89 -11.27 -4.70
C ILE A 105 -12.30 -10.59 -3.39
N ASP A 106 -12.35 -11.38 -2.33
CA ASP A 106 -12.64 -10.88 -1.00
C ASP A 106 -11.44 -10.11 -0.42
N VAL A 107 -11.53 -8.80 -0.40
CA VAL A 107 -10.47 -7.90 0.09
C VAL A 107 -10.98 -7.15 1.31
N VAL A 108 -10.22 -7.22 2.40
CA VAL A 108 -10.53 -6.54 3.68
C VAL A 108 -9.71 -5.28 3.90
N PHE A 109 -8.48 -5.26 3.41
CA PHE A 109 -7.62 -4.10 3.51
C PHE A 109 -7.89 -3.11 2.38
N PRO A 110 -7.83 -1.80 2.65
CA PRO A 110 -7.84 -0.80 1.59
C PRO A 110 -6.60 -0.98 0.69
N LEU A 111 -6.77 -0.67 -0.59
CA LEU A 111 -5.65 -0.49 -1.50
C LEU A 111 -4.97 0.84 -1.16
N GLU A 112 -3.64 0.85 -1.10
CA GLU A 112 -2.88 2.08 -0.94
C GLU A 112 -2.39 2.57 -2.30
N TYR A 113 -2.50 3.90 -2.54
CA TYR A 113 -1.98 4.57 -3.72
C TYR A 113 -1.18 5.79 -3.27
N ARG A 114 0.09 5.83 -3.61
CA ARG A 114 1.01 6.89 -3.20
C ARG A 114 1.72 7.50 -4.39
N TYR A 115 1.90 8.81 -4.37
CA TYR A 115 2.77 9.51 -5.32
C TYR A 115 4.20 9.48 -4.80
N VAL A 116 5.13 9.08 -5.65
CA VAL A 116 6.56 8.96 -5.30
C VAL A 116 7.37 9.72 -6.35
N SER A 117 8.11 10.71 -5.91
CA SER A 117 9.02 11.44 -6.79
C SER A 117 10.15 10.53 -7.27
N ARG A 118 10.55 10.77 -8.52
CA ARG A 118 11.73 10.12 -9.10
C ARG A 118 12.99 10.37 -8.29
N ASP A 119 13.92 9.45 -8.36
CA ASP A 119 15.23 9.56 -7.76
C ASP A 119 16.33 8.90 -8.61
N GLU A 120 17.59 9.05 -8.18
CA GLU A 120 18.77 8.50 -8.88
C GLU A 120 19.34 7.26 -8.18
N THR A 121 18.64 6.69 -7.21
CA THR A 121 19.12 5.52 -6.45
C THR A 121 19.02 4.27 -7.32
N MET A 122 20.09 3.49 -7.43
CA MET A 122 20.21 2.39 -8.40
C MET A 122 19.11 1.37 -8.36
N LEU A 123 18.63 1.01 -7.17
CA LEU A 123 17.58 0.01 -6.95
C LEU A 123 16.29 0.61 -6.42
N SER A 124 16.10 1.92 -6.48
CA SER A 124 14.82 2.52 -6.15
C SER A 124 13.74 2.12 -7.15
N MET A 125 12.56 1.86 -6.66
CA MET A 125 11.38 1.60 -7.50
C MET A 125 11.03 2.82 -8.36
N SER A 126 11.47 4.02 -7.98
CA SER A 126 11.24 5.29 -8.68
C SER A 126 12.51 5.81 -9.37
N SER A 127 13.55 4.96 -9.52
CA SER A 127 14.78 5.32 -10.20
C SER A 127 14.54 5.66 -11.67
N GLY A 128 15.04 6.81 -12.11
CA GLY A 128 14.95 7.26 -13.52
C GLY A 128 14.38 8.66 -13.68
N ASP A 129 13.79 8.94 -14.84
CA ASP A 129 13.48 10.29 -15.28
C ASP A 129 12.01 10.69 -15.02
N GLU A 130 11.18 9.80 -14.52
CA GLU A 130 9.75 10.03 -14.31
C GLU A 130 9.32 9.73 -12.88
N ASP A 131 8.30 10.46 -12.40
CA ASP A 131 7.65 10.20 -11.13
C ASP A 131 6.82 8.91 -11.21
N HIS A 132 6.53 8.30 -10.06
CA HIS A 132 5.84 7.01 -9.99
C HIS A 132 4.63 7.07 -9.07
N ALA A 133 3.74 6.11 -9.27
CA ALA A 133 2.69 5.76 -8.35
C ALA A 133 2.99 4.40 -7.71
N ALA A 134 3.14 4.36 -6.39
CA ALA A 134 3.26 3.11 -5.66
C ALA A 134 1.87 2.61 -5.27
N ILE A 135 1.57 1.36 -5.63
CA ILE A 135 0.27 0.73 -5.43
C ILE A 135 0.49 -0.53 -4.60
N SER A 136 -0.17 -0.60 -3.43
CA SER A 136 -0.04 -1.74 -2.51
C SER A 136 -1.37 -2.45 -2.33
N ILE A 137 -1.30 -3.78 -2.31
CA ILE A 137 -2.40 -4.69 -1.98
C ILE A 137 -2.01 -5.58 -0.80
N HIS A 138 -3.00 -5.92 0.02
CA HIS A 138 -2.75 -6.61 1.29
C HIS A 138 -3.64 -7.82 1.47
N ARG A 139 -3.14 -8.83 2.19
CA ARG A 139 -3.89 -10.01 2.64
C ARG A 139 -3.54 -10.34 4.07
N ILE A 140 -4.52 -10.63 4.94
CA ILE A 140 -4.26 -11.06 6.31
C ILE A 140 -3.31 -12.27 6.29
N ALA A 141 -2.30 -12.28 7.19
CA ALA A 141 -1.26 -13.31 7.18
C ALA A 141 -1.78 -14.75 7.42
N SER A 142 -2.93 -14.91 8.05
CA SER A 142 -3.59 -16.20 8.26
C SER A 142 -4.35 -16.74 7.05
N GLU A 143 -4.52 -15.94 6.01
CA GLU A 143 -5.16 -16.32 4.75
C GLU A 143 -4.12 -16.54 3.64
N ASP A 144 -4.43 -17.43 2.70
CA ASP A 144 -3.55 -17.61 1.53
C ASP A 144 -3.64 -16.40 0.60
N TYR A 145 -2.51 -15.72 0.44
CA TYR A 145 -2.41 -14.54 -0.43
C TYR A 145 -2.28 -14.90 -1.92
N ARG A 146 -1.83 -16.13 -2.24
CA ARG A 146 -1.46 -16.51 -3.60
C ARG A 146 -2.59 -16.39 -4.61
N PRO A 147 -3.83 -16.84 -4.33
CA PRO A 147 -4.92 -16.68 -5.29
C PRO A 147 -5.16 -15.23 -5.70
N TYR A 148 -5.09 -14.32 -4.73
CA TYR A 148 -5.28 -12.88 -4.97
C TYR A 148 -4.07 -12.26 -5.69
N PHE A 149 -2.88 -12.45 -5.14
CA PHE A 149 -1.67 -11.81 -5.67
C PHE A 149 -1.31 -12.31 -7.07
N ASN A 150 -1.50 -13.59 -7.36
CA ASN A 150 -1.23 -14.13 -8.68
C ASN A 150 -2.15 -13.58 -9.79
N ILE A 151 -3.37 -13.15 -9.44
CA ILE A 151 -4.29 -12.52 -10.38
C ILE A 151 -3.88 -11.06 -10.62
N ILE A 152 -3.46 -10.34 -9.58
CA ILE A 152 -3.17 -8.90 -9.68
C ILE A 152 -1.77 -8.60 -10.17
N GLU A 153 -0.76 -9.39 -9.81
CA GLU A 153 0.63 -9.11 -10.15
C GLU A 153 0.88 -8.91 -11.66
N PRO A 154 0.29 -9.70 -12.58
CA PRO A 154 0.41 -9.48 -14.02
C PRO A 154 -0.10 -8.11 -14.51
N ILE A 155 -1.06 -7.51 -13.79
CA ILE A 155 -1.53 -6.16 -14.09
C ILE A 155 -0.39 -5.16 -13.87
N PHE A 156 0.30 -5.25 -12.74
CA PHE A 156 1.44 -4.37 -12.48
C PHE A 156 2.53 -4.51 -13.56
N TRP A 157 2.82 -5.72 -14.03
CA TRP A 157 3.80 -5.92 -15.11
C TRP A 157 3.37 -5.25 -16.42
N LYS A 158 2.10 -5.37 -16.78
CA LYS A 158 1.51 -4.72 -17.97
C LYS A 158 1.75 -3.20 -17.96
N TYR A 159 1.76 -2.60 -16.79
CA TYR A 159 1.99 -1.16 -16.60
C TYR A 159 3.46 -0.79 -16.37
N GLY A 160 4.40 -1.73 -16.53
CA GLY A 160 5.83 -1.50 -16.32
C GLY A 160 6.22 -1.35 -14.85
N GLY A 161 5.44 -1.97 -13.97
CA GLY A 161 5.64 -1.88 -12.53
C GLY A 161 6.94 -2.50 -12.05
N ARG A 162 7.60 -1.83 -11.11
CA ARG A 162 8.78 -2.30 -10.39
C ARG A 162 8.38 -2.75 -9.01
N PRO A 163 8.69 -3.99 -8.60
CA PRO A 163 8.29 -4.50 -7.30
C PRO A 163 9.10 -3.89 -6.17
N HIS A 164 8.48 -3.73 -5.01
CA HIS A 164 9.18 -3.35 -3.79
C HIS A 164 10.01 -4.51 -3.25
N TRP A 165 11.32 -4.30 -3.05
CA TRP A 165 12.29 -5.33 -2.64
C TRP A 165 11.96 -6.04 -1.33
N GLY A 166 11.28 -5.39 -0.42
CA GLY A 166 10.90 -5.94 0.89
C GLY A 166 9.49 -6.53 0.95
N LYS A 167 8.79 -6.62 -0.19
CA LYS A 167 7.41 -7.11 -0.29
C LYS A 167 7.35 -8.40 -1.12
N ILE A 168 6.17 -8.99 -1.22
CA ILE A 168 5.97 -10.22 -2.01
C ILE A 168 5.88 -9.87 -3.49
N HIS A 169 6.67 -10.54 -4.30
CA HIS A 169 6.60 -10.53 -5.75
C HIS A 169 7.15 -11.85 -6.31
N SER A 170 6.80 -12.20 -7.55
CA SER A 170 7.24 -13.42 -8.20
C SER A 170 8.44 -13.23 -9.15
N LEU A 171 8.88 -11.98 -9.40
CA LEU A 171 9.91 -11.66 -10.37
C LEU A 171 11.29 -12.14 -9.92
N GLY A 172 11.98 -12.84 -10.81
CA GLY A 172 13.37 -13.24 -10.63
C GLY A 172 14.37 -12.23 -11.20
N ALA A 173 15.67 -12.51 -10.98
CA ALA A 173 16.77 -11.59 -11.33
C ALA A 173 16.77 -11.16 -12.81
N ALA A 174 16.38 -12.03 -13.75
CA ALA A 174 16.32 -11.70 -15.17
C ALA A 174 15.32 -10.57 -15.45
N HIS A 175 14.09 -10.68 -14.92
CA HIS A 175 13.07 -9.64 -15.08
C HIS A 175 13.48 -8.35 -14.36
N LEU A 176 14.02 -8.47 -13.13
CA LEU A 176 14.45 -7.31 -12.35
C LEU A 176 15.55 -6.51 -13.06
N SER A 177 16.49 -7.20 -13.74
CA SER A 177 17.54 -6.52 -14.50
C SER A 177 17.04 -5.70 -15.70
N GLU A 178 15.87 -6.05 -16.23
CA GLU A 178 15.22 -5.30 -17.31
C GLU A 178 14.43 -4.09 -16.79
N LEU A 179 13.89 -4.21 -15.57
CA LEU A 179 13.04 -3.16 -14.98
C LEU A 179 13.83 -2.03 -14.30
N TYR A 180 14.99 -2.33 -13.73
CA TYR A 180 15.79 -1.34 -13.01
C TYR A 180 16.92 -0.80 -13.87
N PRO A 181 16.92 0.49 -14.26
CA PRO A 181 17.84 1.05 -15.24
C PRO A 181 19.33 0.89 -14.87
N ARG A 182 19.62 0.92 -13.56
CA ARG A 182 21.00 0.84 -13.03
C ARG A 182 21.33 -0.48 -12.35
N PHE A 183 20.59 -1.55 -12.68
CA PHE A 183 20.77 -2.87 -12.06
C PHE A 183 22.18 -3.45 -12.27
N GLU A 184 22.71 -3.37 -13.48
CA GLU A 184 24.04 -3.90 -13.79
C GLU A 184 25.17 -3.05 -13.17
N GLU A 185 24.97 -1.75 -13.05
CA GLU A 185 25.90 -0.88 -12.32
C GLU A 185 25.96 -1.29 -10.85
N PHE A 186 24.80 -1.51 -10.21
CA PHE A 186 24.75 -2.01 -8.84
C PHE A 186 25.46 -3.36 -8.69
N ARG A 187 25.25 -4.29 -9.62
CA ARG A 187 25.93 -5.59 -9.60
C ARG A 187 27.45 -5.46 -9.69
N SER A 188 27.94 -4.55 -10.51
CA SER A 188 29.39 -4.33 -10.66
C SER A 188 30.06 -3.77 -9.41
N ILE A 189 29.34 -2.94 -8.64
CA ILE A 189 29.86 -2.37 -7.38
C ILE A 189 29.91 -3.43 -6.27
N ARG A 190 28.97 -4.39 -6.29
CA ARG A 190 28.88 -5.45 -5.27
C ARG A 190 29.95 -6.52 -5.38
N GLN A 191 30.60 -6.68 -6.55
CA GLN A 191 31.67 -7.66 -6.79
C GLN A 191 32.99 -7.21 -6.17
#